data_11cd3d99e7ad574503a5bbbdfe6e1aaa
#
_entry.id   11cd3d99e7ad574503a5bbbdfe6e1aaa
#
_cell.length_a   1.000
_cell.length_b   1.000
_cell.length_c   1.000
_cell.angle_alpha   90.00
_cell.angle_beta   90.00
_cell.angle_gamma   90.00
#
_symmetry.space_group_name_H-M   'P 1'
#
loop_
_entity.id
_entity.type
_entity.pdbx_description
1 polymer ?
#
loop_
_entity_poly.entity_id
_entity_poly.type
_entity_poly.pdbx_seq_one_letter_code
_entity_poly.pdbx_strand_id
1 'polypeptide(L)'
;MEKELNQLEKEFKQRQMGIVEERARFVSFCIEQYARAKNMSTEDVVSLFEKYGITEHFCEFFEVLHTYGHNWLIEEIDEMINKRKK
;
A
#
# COMPACT_ATOMS: atom_id res chain seq x y z
N MET A 1 19.54 -23.04 -24.00
CA MET A 1 19.82 -21.73 -23.47
C MET A 1 18.56 -20.87 -23.28
N GLU A 2 17.73 -20.75 -24.30
CA GLU A 2 16.50 -19.97 -24.20
C GLU A 2 15.53 -20.51 -23.14
N LYS A 3 15.46 -21.84 -22.99
CA LYS A 3 14.59 -22.46 -21.99
C LYS A 3 15.00 -22.12 -20.55
N GLU A 4 16.30 -22.05 -20.29
CA GLU A 4 16.80 -21.72 -18.96
C GLU A 4 16.54 -20.26 -18.61
N LEU A 5 16.77 -19.37 -19.56
CA LEU A 5 16.49 -17.95 -19.39
C LEU A 5 15.01 -17.69 -19.15
N ASN A 6 14.15 -18.36 -19.91
CA ASN A 6 12.70 -18.24 -19.76
C ASN A 6 12.21 -18.70 -18.39
N GLN A 7 12.82 -19.77 -17.87
CA GLN A 7 12.45 -20.27 -16.55
C GLN A 7 12.87 -19.31 -15.44
N LEU A 8 14.06 -18.73 -15.56
CA LEU A 8 14.53 -17.73 -14.60
C LEU A 8 13.66 -16.47 -14.62
N GLU A 9 13.26 -16.04 -15.82
CA GLU A 9 12.36 -14.90 -15.97
C GLU A 9 11.00 -15.17 -15.33
N LYS A 10 10.46 -16.37 -15.49
CA LYS A 10 9.18 -16.76 -14.89
C LYS A 10 9.26 -16.75 -13.37
N GLU A 11 10.31 -17.30 -12.80
CA GLU A 11 10.52 -17.32 -11.36
C GLU A 11 10.64 -15.90 -10.80
N PHE A 12 11.38 -15.07 -11.49
CA PHE A 12 11.55 -13.66 -11.10
C PHE A 12 10.23 -12.92 -11.13
N LYS A 13 9.44 -13.08 -12.19
CA LYS A 13 8.12 -12.45 -12.31
C LYS A 13 7.15 -12.94 -11.25
N GLN A 14 7.15 -14.22 -10.94
CA GLN A 14 6.28 -14.77 -9.90
C GLN A 14 6.60 -14.20 -8.53
N ARG A 15 7.88 -14.03 -8.20
CA ARG A 15 8.29 -13.41 -6.94
C ARG A 15 7.85 -11.96 -6.85
N GLN A 16 7.99 -11.21 -7.94
CA GLN A 16 7.56 -9.83 -7.99
C GLN A 16 6.04 -9.70 -7.88
N MET A 17 5.30 -10.59 -8.51
CA MET A 17 3.85 -10.62 -8.40
C MET A 17 3.39 -10.85 -6.97
N GLY A 18 4.03 -11.77 -6.25
CA GLY A 18 3.72 -12.02 -4.85
C GLY A 18 3.95 -10.81 -3.98
N ILE A 19 5.06 -10.09 -4.19
CA ILE A 19 5.37 -8.86 -3.46
C ILE A 19 4.34 -7.78 -3.75
N VAL A 20 3.96 -7.61 -5.01
CA VAL A 20 2.95 -6.63 -5.42
C VAL A 20 1.60 -6.95 -4.79
N GLU A 21 1.20 -8.24 -4.77
CA GLU A 21 -0.06 -8.65 -4.15
C GLU A 21 -0.10 -8.37 -2.66
N GLU A 22 0.98 -8.65 -1.95
CA GLU A 22 1.07 -8.36 -0.51
C GLU A 22 0.93 -6.88 -0.22
N ARG A 23 1.60 -6.06 -1.00
CA ARG A 23 1.53 -4.61 -0.85
C ARG A 23 0.14 -4.08 -1.20
N ALA A 24 -0.46 -4.60 -2.26
CA ALA A 24 -1.81 -4.22 -2.65
C ALA A 24 -2.83 -4.58 -1.56
N ARG A 25 -2.70 -5.76 -0.96
CA ARG A 25 -3.57 -6.18 0.15
C ARG A 25 -3.40 -5.28 1.36
N PHE A 26 -2.17 -4.93 1.67
CA PHE A 26 -1.88 -4.04 2.79
C PHE A 26 -2.49 -2.66 2.57
N VAL A 27 -2.31 -2.08 1.38
CA VAL A 27 -2.89 -0.77 1.04
C VAL A 27 -4.41 -0.83 1.08
N SER A 28 -5.01 -1.90 0.53
CA SER A 28 -6.46 -2.10 0.57
C SER A 28 -6.97 -2.17 2.00
N PHE A 29 -6.25 -2.87 2.88
CA PHE A 29 -6.56 -2.93 4.29
C PHE A 29 -6.53 -1.54 4.93
N CYS A 30 -5.49 -0.76 4.64
CA CYS A 30 -5.37 0.61 5.16
C CYS A 30 -6.50 1.50 4.68
N ILE A 31 -6.88 1.38 3.40
CA ILE A 31 -8.00 2.14 2.83
C ILE A 31 -9.29 1.81 3.57
N GLU A 32 -9.57 0.53 3.78
CA GLU A 32 -10.78 0.10 4.49
C GLU A 32 -10.80 0.59 5.92
N GLN A 33 -9.69 0.45 6.65
CA GLN A 33 -9.61 0.88 8.04
C GLN A 33 -9.77 2.40 8.16
N TYR A 34 -9.12 3.13 7.27
CA TYR A 34 -9.23 4.59 7.26
C TYR A 34 -10.64 5.04 6.93
N ALA A 35 -11.27 4.41 5.94
CA ALA A 35 -12.64 4.72 5.56
C ALA A 35 -13.61 4.54 6.73
N ARG A 36 -13.47 3.44 7.47
CA ARG A 36 -14.30 3.16 8.65
C ARG A 36 -14.06 4.18 9.75
N ALA A 37 -12.79 4.47 10.03
CA ALA A 37 -12.42 5.40 11.11
C ALA A 37 -12.91 6.81 10.84
N LYS A 38 -12.92 7.23 9.58
CA LYS A 38 -13.31 8.59 9.19
C LYS A 38 -14.73 8.68 8.64
N ASN A 39 -15.44 7.58 8.60
CA ASN A 39 -16.79 7.51 8.04
C ASN A 39 -16.85 8.05 6.61
N MET A 40 -15.89 7.59 5.80
CA MET A 40 -15.76 7.96 4.39
C MET A 40 -16.01 6.76 3.49
N SER A 41 -16.34 6.98 2.23
CA SER A 41 -16.39 5.91 1.25
C SER A 41 -14.97 5.47 0.88
N THR A 42 -14.82 4.20 0.46
CA THR A 42 -13.52 3.72 0.01
C THR A 42 -13.01 4.48 -1.21
N GLU A 43 -13.92 4.89 -2.09
CA GLU A 43 -13.59 5.68 -3.29
C GLU A 43 -12.97 7.02 -2.91
N ASP A 44 -13.56 7.70 -1.92
CA ASP A 44 -13.05 8.98 -1.43
C ASP A 44 -11.67 8.80 -0.78
N VAL A 45 -11.48 7.70 -0.04
CA VAL A 45 -10.19 7.41 0.58
C VAL A 45 -9.13 7.12 -0.48
N VAL A 46 -9.46 6.37 -1.52
CA VAL A 46 -8.53 6.10 -2.63
C VAL A 46 -8.07 7.41 -3.27
N SER A 47 -9.02 8.31 -3.55
CA SER A 47 -8.72 9.62 -4.12
C SER A 47 -7.81 10.44 -3.20
N LEU A 48 -8.08 10.40 -1.89
CA LEU A 48 -7.29 11.10 -0.89
C LEU A 48 -5.86 10.54 -0.84
N PHE A 49 -5.73 9.22 -0.86
CA PHE A 49 -4.44 8.56 -0.83
C PHE A 49 -3.61 8.87 -2.08
N GLU A 50 -4.25 8.91 -3.24
CA GLU A 50 -3.58 9.29 -4.48
C GLU A 50 -3.12 10.74 -4.46
N LYS A 51 -3.99 11.62 -3.99
CA LYS A 51 -3.69 13.06 -3.92
C LYS A 51 -2.45 13.36 -3.07
N TYR A 52 -2.30 12.66 -1.95
CA TYR A 52 -1.21 12.92 -1.02
C TYR A 52 -0.08 11.89 -1.08
N GLY A 53 -0.10 11.00 -2.05
CA GLY A 53 0.97 10.01 -2.23
C GLY A 53 1.05 8.98 -1.12
N ILE A 54 -0.06 8.72 -0.43
CA ILE A 54 -0.10 7.78 0.69
C ILE A 54 0.10 6.35 0.20
N THR A 55 -0.55 5.98 -0.90
CA THR A 55 -0.44 4.64 -1.48
C THR A 55 1.01 4.32 -1.83
N GLU A 56 1.70 5.24 -2.48
CA GLU A 56 3.11 5.05 -2.86
C GLU A 56 4.00 4.89 -1.64
N HIS A 57 3.80 5.72 -0.64
CA HIS A 57 4.56 5.66 0.62
C HIS A 57 4.36 4.33 1.32
N PHE A 58 3.13 3.86 1.42
CA PHE A 58 2.82 2.62 2.11
C PHE A 58 3.32 1.40 1.34
N CYS A 59 3.33 1.45 0.01
CA CYS A 59 3.95 0.40 -0.80
C CYS A 59 5.46 0.36 -0.62
N GLU A 60 6.11 1.53 -0.62
CA GLU A 60 7.55 1.63 -0.48
C GLU A 60 8.03 1.13 0.88
N PHE A 61 7.33 1.48 1.95
CA PHE A 61 7.71 1.13 3.31
C PHE A 61 6.90 -0.03 3.89
N PHE A 62 6.36 -0.86 3.04
CA PHE A 62 5.52 -2.00 3.42
C PHE A 62 6.15 -2.88 4.49
N GLU A 63 7.42 -3.23 4.34
CA GLU A 63 8.08 -4.17 5.26
C GLU A 63 8.12 -3.66 6.69
N VAL A 64 8.22 -2.36 6.87
CA VAL A 64 8.17 -1.75 8.19
C VAL A 64 6.74 -1.52 8.64
N LEU A 65 5.93 -0.91 7.77
CA LEU A 65 4.59 -0.45 8.13
C LEU A 65 3.61 -1.58 8.43
N HIS A 66 3.73 -2.71 7.75
CA HIS A 66 2.79 -3.83 7.96
C HIS A 66 2.90 -4.46 9.35
N THR A 67 3.95 -4.14 10.10
CA THR A 67 4.14 -4.64 11.47
C THR A 67 3.39 -3.82 12.51
N TYR A 68 2.88 -2.64 12.15
CA TYR A 68 2.15 -1.77 13.06
C TYR A 68 0.65 -2.06 13.04
N GLY A 69 -0.02 -1.77 14.16
CA GLY A 69 -1.45 -1.92 14.26
C GLY A 69 -2.21 -0.88 13.44
N HIS A 70 -3.48 -1.18 13.11
CA HIS A 70 -4.26 -0.29 12.26
C HIS A 70 -4.52 1.09 12.88
N ASN A 71 -4.62 1.20 14.20
CA ASN A 71 -4.80 2.51 14.86
C ASN A 71 -3.59 3.40 14.63
N TRP A 72 -2.39 2.83 14.75
CA TRP A 72 -1.15 3.57 14.48
C TRP A 72 -1.09 4.03 13.02
N LEU A 73 -1.48 3.13 12.10
CA LEU A 73 -1.47 3.43 10.68
C LEU A 73 -2.43 4.57 10.33
N ILE A 74 -3.61 4.60 10.94
CA ILE A 74 -4.59 5.68 10.75
C ILE A 74 -4.00 7.02 11.19
N GLU A 75 -3.37 7.04 12.36
CA GLU A 75 -2.72 8.26 12.86
C GLU A 75 -1.60 8.72 11.95
N GLU A 76 -0.81 7.78 11.43
CA GLU A 76 0.28 8.09 10.50
C GLU A 76 -0.26 8.68 9.19
N ILE A 77 -1.35 8.13 8.68
CA ILE A 77 -2.01 8.65 7.48
C ILE A 77 -2.47 10.10 7.72
N ASP A 78 -3.14 10.35 8.85
CA ASP A 78 -3.59 11.70 9.20
C ASP A 78 -2.43 12.68 9.27
N GLU A 79 -1.33 12.27 9.88
CA GLU A 79 -0.14 13.10 10.00
C GLU A 79 0.47 13.42 8.64
N MET A 80 0.57 12.42 7.77
CA MET A 80 1.06 12.60 6.40
C MET A 80 0.21 13.58 5.61
N ILE A 81 -1.11 13.44 5.70
CA ILE A 81 -2.04 14.33 5.03
C ILE A 81 -1.85 15.76 5.52
N ASN A 82 -1.78 15.95 6.83
CA ASN A 82 -1.59 17.27 7.41
C ASN A 82 -0.30 17.93 6.96
N LYS A 83 0.79 17.17 6.91
CA LYS A 83 2.08 17.68 6.44
C LYS A 83 2.08 18.06 4.97
N ARG A 84 1.33 17.32 4.16
CA ARG A 84 1.31 17.49 2.71
C ARG A 84 0.23 18.44 2.19
N LYS A 85 -0.67 18.87 3.06
CA LYS A 85 -1.71 19.85 2.70
C LYS A 85 -1.18 21.22 2.35
N LYS A 86 0.02 21.51 2.73
CA LYS A 86 0.63 22.84 2.47
C LYS A 86 1.05 23.05 1.02
#